data_3bd3d468677f0a06e678246a27d6be56
#
_entry.id   3bd3d468677f0a06e678246a27d6be56
#
_cell.length_a   1.000
_cell.length_b   1.000
_cell.length_c   1.000
_cell.angle_alpha   90.00
_cell.angle_beta   90.00
_cell.angle_gamma   90.00
#
_symmetry.space_group_name_H-M   'P 1'
#
loop_
_entity.id
_entity.type
_entity.pdbx_description
1 polymer ?
#
loop_
_entity_poly.entity_id
_entity_poly.type
_entity_poly.pdbx_seq_one_letter_code
_entity_poly.pdbx_strand_id
1 'polypeptide(L)'
;MQSTMQLLSRALEKHTAAELARRIGVARQIFTDSKARGNLSPAVAGALADEMGEDSMGWVAVAALEAERESPCKARAIRAAEKWRRL
;
A
#
# COMPACT_ATOMS: atom_id res chain seq x y z
N MET A 1 -7.43 6.22 8.06
CA MET A 1 -6.91 5.08 7.28
C MET A 1 -5.41 5.26 7.11
N GLN A 2 -4.64 4.23 7.38
CA GLN A 2 -3.19 4.28 7.16
C GLN A 2 -2.88 4.35 5.67
N SER A 3 -1.78 5.01 5.31
CA SER A 3 -1.36 5.15 3.91
C SER A 3 -0.39 4.03 3.50
N THR A 4 -0.29 3.80 2.19
CA THR A 4 0.68 2.83 1.67
C THR A 4 2.12 3.28 1.95
N MET A 5 2.38 4.58 2.07
CA MET A 5 3.70 5.07 2.46
C MET A 5 4.04 4.69 3.90
N GLN A 6 3.06 4.64 4.79
CA GLN A 6 3.27 4.16 6.16
C GLN A 6 3.58 2.66 6.17
N LEU A 7 2.92 1.88 5.33
CA LEU A 7 3.22 0.46 5.16
C LEU A 7 4.66 0.27 4.68
N LEU A 8 5.08 1.02 3.67
CA LEU A 8 6.44 0.95 3.14
C LEU A 8 7.46 1.34 4.19
N SER A 9 7.20 2.41 4.97
CA SER A 9 8.10 2.83 6.05
C SER A 9 8.31 1.73 7.07
N ARG A 10 7.24 1.05 7.49
CA ARG A 10 7.35 -0.07 8.44
C ARG A 10 8.15 -1.22 7.86
N ALA A 11 7.95 -1.53 6.58
CA ALA A 11 8.69 -2.60 5.92
C ALA A 11 10.19 -2.29 5.85
N LEU A 12 10.54 -1.04 5.56
CA LEU A 12 11.93 -0.60 5.45
C LEU A 12 12.65 -0.51 6.81
N GLU A 13 11.92 -0.52 7.91
CA GLU A 13 12.52 -0.64 9.24
C GLU A 13 13.09 -2.04 9.48
N LYS A 14 12.53 -3.05 8.82
CA LYS A 14 12.90 -4.46 9.04
C LYS A 14 13.76 -5.04 7.92
N HIS A 15 13.64 -4.52 6.72
CA HIS A 15 14.30 -5.04 5.53
C HIS A 15 14.85 -3.91 4.67
N THR A 16 15.90 -4.20 3.89
CA THR A 16 16.37 -3.23 2.89
C THR A 16 15.43 -3.22 1.69
N ALA A 17 15.48 -2.13 0.93
CA ALA A 17 14.69 -2.02 -0.30
C ALA A 17 15.04 -3.15 -1.29
N ALA A 18 16.32 -3.51 -1.39
CA ALA A 18 16.76 -4.59 -2.26
C ALA A 18 16.16 -5.94 -1.86
N GLU A 19 16.12 -6.24 -0.55
CA GLU A 19 15.51 -7.46 -0.06
C GLU A 19 14.03 -7.53 -0.34
N LEU A 20 13.31 -6.43 -0.06
CA LEU A 20 11.87 -6.36 -0.29
C LEU A 20 11.55 -6.51 -1.76
N ALA A 21 12.29 -5.84 -2.64
CA ALA A 21 12.11 -5.94 -4.08
C ALA A 21 12.25 -7.38 -4.57
N ARG A 22 13.29 -8.06 -4.09
CA ARG A 22 13.53 -9.46 -4.44
C ARG A 22 12.39 -10.37 -3.96
N ARG A 23 11.93 -10.17 -2.71
CA ARG A 23 10.91 -11.00 -2.10
C ARG A 23 9.54 -10.86 -2.76
N ILE A 24 9.17 -9.64 -3.14
CA ILE A 24 7.88 -9.39 -3.76
C ILE A 24 7.92 -9.40 -5.30
N GLY A 25 9.12 -9.53 -5.89
CA GLY A 25 9.23 -9.72 -7.33
C GLY A 25 9.15 -8.45 -8.17
N VAL A 26 9.72 -7.34 -7.69
CA VAL A 26 9.76 -6.07 -8.43
C VAL A 26 11.19 -5.53 -8.47
N ALA A 27 11.42 -4.55 -9.34
CA ALA A 27 12.69 -3.83 -9.37
C ALA A 27 12.77 -2.89 -8.15
N ARG A 28 13.96 -2.74 -7.57
CA ARG A 28 14.18 -1.86 -6.42
C ARG A 28 13.72 -0.41 -6.69
N GLN A 29 13.85 0.03 -7.94
CA GLN A 29 13.45 1.36 -8.38
C GLN A 29 11.97 1.66 -8.09
N ILE A 30 11.12 0.64 -8.00
CA ILE A 30 9.69 0.79 -7.71
C ILE A 30 9.47 1.56 -6.40
N PHE A 31 10.30 1.31 -5.39
CA PHE A 31 10.13 1.99 -4.10
C PHE A 31 10.54 3.47 -4.17
N THR A 32 11.59 3.79 -4.92
CA THR A 32 11.98 5.18 -5.17
C THR A 32 10.87 5.92 -5.93
N ASP A 33 10.34 5.30 -6.97
CA ASP A 33 9.26 5.89 -7.78
C ASP A 33 7.99 6.07 -6.94
N SER A 34 7.68 5.10 -6.08
CA SER A 34 6.51 5.17 -5.20
C SER A 34 6.64 6.32 -4.19
N LYS A 35 7.83 6.53 -3.63
CA LYS A 35 8.08 7.64 -2.71
C LYS A 35 7.90 8.99 -3.42
N ALA A 36 8.39 9.11 -4.66
CA ALA A 36 8.23 10.32 -5.45
C ALA A 36 6.75 10.59 -5.77
N ARG A 37 5.99 9.54 -6.05
CA ARG A 37 4.57 9.62 -6.38
C ARG A 37 3.69 9.79 -5.13
N GLY A 38 4.14 9.30 -3.98
CA GLY A 38 3.41 9.38 -2.71
C GLY A 38 2.50 8.21 -2.41
N ASN A 39 2.51 7.17 -3.25
CA ASN A 39 1.72 5.96 -3.02
C ASN A 39 2.33 4.73 -3.68
N LEU A 40 1.95 3.56 -3.18
CA LEU A 40 2.27 2.28 -3.83
C LEU A 40 1.11 1.91 -4.76
N SER A 41 1.42 1.17 -5.84
CA SER A 41 0.36 0.58 -6.66
C SER A 41 -0.36 -0.52 -5.87
N PRO A 42 -1.62 -0.85 -6.23
CA PRO A 42 -2.35 -1.92 -5.54
C PRO A 42 -1.61 -3.25 -5.48
N ALA A 43 -1.01 -3.68 -6.58
CA ALA A 43 -0.28 -4.95 -6.63
C ALA A 43 0.93 -4.93 -5.67
N VAL A 44 1.70 -3.86 -5.68
CA VAL A 44 2.87 -3.72 -4.81
C VAL A 44 2.45 -3.64 -3.34
N ALA A 45 1.41 -2.88 -3.05
CA ALA A 45 0.88 -2.77 -1.69
C ALA A 45 0.41 -4.12 -1.16
N GLY A 46 -0.32 -4.87 -1.98
CA GLY A 46 -0.82 -6.19 -1.61
C GLY A 46 0.30 -7.18 -1.36
N ALA A 47 1.29 -7.23 -2.25
CA ALA A 47 2.44 -8.13 -2.10
C ALA A 47 3.28 -7.77 -0.87
N LEU A 48 3.49 -6.49 -0.62
CA LEU A 48 4.25 -6.02 0.53
C LEU A 48 3.54 -6.35 1.84
N ALA A 49 2.22 -6.16 1.87
CA ALA A 49 1.41 -6.53 3.05
C ALA A 49 1.47 -8.02 3.32
N ASP A 50 1.39 -8.84 2.26
CA ASP A 50 1.51 -10.30 2.38
C ASP A 50 2.86 -10.68 2.99
N GLU A 51 3.94 -10.08 2.52
CA GLU A 51 5.29 -10.32 3.05
C GLU A 51 5.39 -9.95 4.54
N MET A 52 4.66 -8.93 4.97
CA MET A 52 4.65 -8.48 6.35
C MET A 52 3.63 -9.19 7.24
N GLY A 53 2.89 -10.14 6.70
CA GLY A 53 1.86 -10.85 7.45
C GLY A 53 0.61 -10.02 7.74
N GLU A 54 0.35 -8.99 6.94
CA GLU A 54 -0.82 -8.12 7.08
C GLU A 54 -1.87 -8.47 6.03
N ASP A 55 -3.05 -7.87 6.15
CA ASP A 55 -4.19 -8.11 5.25
C ASP A 55 -3.88 -7.58 3.84
N SER A 56 -3.50 -8.48 2.94
CA SER A 56 -3.12 -8.15 1.57
C SER A 56 -4.25 -7.46 0.81
N MET A 57 -5.47 -8.00 0.85
CA MET A 57 -6.60 -7.41 0.12
C MET A 57 -7.01 -6.06 0.68
N GLY A 58 -6.94 -5.90 2.00
CA GLY A 58 -7.17 -4.60 2.62
C GLY A 58 -6.20 -3.54 2.11
N TRP A 59 -4.92 -3.89 1.97
CA TRP A 59 -3.92 -2.96 1.46
C TRP A 59 -4.05 -2.72 -0.04
N VAL A 60 -4.48 -3.71 -0.82
CA VAL A 60 -4.83 -3.50 -2.24
C VAL A 60 -5.93 -2.43 -2.36
N ALA A 61 -6.97 -2.53 -1.51
CA ALA A 61 -8.07 -1.57 -1.51
C ALA A 61 -7.60 -0.17 -1.11
N VAL A 62 -6.75 -0.06 -0.09
CA VAL A 62 -6.17 1.23 0.32
C VAL A 62 -5.41 1.88 -0.83
N ALA A 63 -4.55 1.11 -1.49
CA ALA A 63 -3.75 1.63 -2.61
C ALA A 63 -4.64 2.09 -3.77
N ALA A 64 -5.70 1.33 -4.07
CA ALA A 64 -6.64 1.70 -5.13
C ALA A 64 -7.35 3.02 -4.81
N LEU A 65 -7.76 3.21 -3.55
CA LEU A 65 -8.40 4.44 -3.13
C LEU A 65 -7.44 5.63 -3.14
N GLU A 66 -6.18 5.42 -2.76
CA GLU A 66 -5.17 6.49 -2.80
C GLU A 66 -4.94 7.01 -4.22
N ALA A 67 -5.06 6.13 -5.21
CA ALA A 67 -4.85 6.48 -6.61
C ALA A 67 -6.02 7.26 -7.23
N GLU A 68 -7.19 7.25 -6.58
CA GLU A 68 -8.36 7.95 -7.08
C GLU A 68 -8.27 9.45 -6.86
N ARG A 69 -8.89 10.21 -7.77
CA ARG A 69 -9.01 11.66 -7.61
C ARG A 69 -9.88 12.00 -6.41
N GLU A 70 -9.55 13.08 -5.73
CA GLU A 70 -10.39 13.60 -4.65
C GLU A 70 -11.80 13.90 -5.16
N SER A 71 -12.82 13.34 -4.48
CA SER A 71 -14.21 13.50 -4.84
C SER A 71 -15.10 13.05 -3.68
N PRO A 72 -16.38 13.45 -3.67
CA PRO A 72 -17.34 12.90 -2.71
C PRO A 72 -17.44 11.37 -2.80
N CYS A 73 -17.33 10.83 -4.01
CA CYS A 73 -17.35 9.39 -4.24
C CYS A 73 -16.16 8.70 -3.54
N LYS A 74 -14.95 9.24 -3.68
CA LYS A 74 -13.77 8.71 -3.00
C LYS A 74 -13.95 8.75 -1.48
N ALA A 75 -14.42 9.86 -0.95
CA ALA A 75 -14.65 10.00 0.49
C ALA A 75 -15.64 8.96 1.01
N ARG A 76 -16.71 8.72 0.25
CA ARG A 76 -17.69 7.70 0.59
C ARG A 76 -17.09 6.29 0.59
N ALA A 77 -16.28 5.98 -0.41
CA ALA A 77 -15.61 4.67 -0.52
C ALA A 77 -14.65 4.44 0.64
N ILE A 78 -13.91 5.48 1.04
CA ILE A 78 -13.01 5.41 2.19
C ILE A 78 -13.78 5.10 3.47
N ARG A 79 -14.91 5.77 3.70
CA ARG A 79 -15.74 5.52 4.89
C ARG A 79 -16.29 4.10 4.89
N ALA A 80 -16.71 3.60 3.73
CA ALA A 80 -17.21 2.23 3.59
C ALA A 80 -16.09 1.21 3.85
N ALA A 81 -14.90 1.43 3.33
CA ALA A 81 -13.74 0.57 3.55
C ALA A 81 -13.33 0.51 5.02
N GLU A 82 -13.38 1.65 5.72
CA GLU A 82 -13.06 1.71 7.14
C GLU A 82 -14.06 0.91 7.98
N LYS A 83 -15.35 0.97 7.64
CA LYS A 83 -16.38 0.15 8.30
C LYS A 83 -16.11 -1.34 8.09
N TRP A 84 -15.79 -1.72 6.86
CA TRP A 84 -15.52 -3.11 6.51
C TRP A 84 -14.34 -3.67 7.32
N ARG A 85 -13.30 -2.88 7.50
CA ARG A 85 -12.11 -3.31 8.26
C ARG A 85 -12.36 -3.48 9.75
N ARG A 86 -13.42 -2.89 10.28
CA ARG A 86 -13.81 -3.06 11.70
C ARG A 86 -14.61 -4.34 11.95
N LEU A 87 -15.13 -4.95 10.91
CA LEU A 87 -15.86 -6.19 11.03
C LEU A 87 -14.91 -7.39 11.15
#